data_aa049007e89843b380419b3342202e11
#
_entry.id   aa049007e89843b380419b3342202e11
#
_cell.length_a   1.000
_cell.length_b   1.000
_cell.length_c   1.000
_cell.angle_alpha   90.00
_cell.angle_beta   90.00
_cell.angle_gamma   90.00
#
_symmetry.space_group_name_H-M   'P 1'
#
loop_
_entity.id
_entity.type
_entity.pdbx_description
1 polymer ?
#
loop_
_entity_poly.entity_id
_entity_poly.type
_entity_poly.pdbx_seq_one_letter_code
_entity_poly.pdbx_strand_id
1 'polypeptide(L)'
;MLKDEQVVWAIHQMEAEMGPVGPSLDSRTPFQYLVSVILSAQATDVSVNKVTPVLFAKYPTPKDLMAADVTDVEAIIKSVGLFHNKARNIIKTARIVHEELNDVVPTDRKGIMALPGAGRKTANVVLSDVFAQPTFAVDTHVSAISKRLHFVDQAASPLQVEKRIVGVLQPEELHQAHHTMIEFGRKYSMKLTPEKEVCQLIKDCDQLNEENEALG
;
A
#
# COMPACT_ATOMS: atom_id res chain seq x y z
N MET A 1 -13.49 -14.46 15.97
CA MET A 1 -12.74 -13.23 15.58
C MET A 1 -12.38 -12.39 16.81
N LEU A 2 -11.32 -11.61 16.73
CA LEU A 2 -10.91 -10.69 17.81
C LEU A 2 -11.92 -9.53 17.97
N LYS A 3 -12.10 -9.07 19.23
CA LYS A 3 -12.87 -7.87 19.56
C LYS A 3 -12.09 -6.61 19.14
N ASP A 4 -12.76 -5.46 19.12
CA ASP A 4 -12.15 -4.19 18.65
C ASP A 4 -10.88 -3.82 19.43
N GLU A 5 -10.97 -3.85 20.77
CA GLU A 5 -9.82 -3.55 21.63
C GLU A 5 -8.64 -4.54 21.47
N GLN A 6 -8.93 -5.81 21.14
CA GLN A 6 -7.90 -6.83 20.89
C GLN A 6 -7.20 -6.61 19.54
N VAL A 7 -7.92 -6.13 18.52
CA VAL A 7 -7.32 -5.75 17.24
C VAL A 7 -6.41 -4.53 17.42
N VAL A 8 -6.85 -3.50 18.14
CA VAL A 8 -6.03 -2.32 18.44
C VAL A 8 -4.77 -2.74 19.21
N TRP A 9 -4.92 -3.54 20.27
CA TRP A 9 -3.80 -4.07 21.04
C TRP A 9 -2.80 -4.82 20.15
N ALA A 10 -3.27 -5.71 19.29
CA ALA A 10 -2.40 -6.50 18.42
C ALA A 10 -1.62 -5.61 17.41
N ILE A 11 -2.23 -4.57 16.87
CA ILE A 11 -1.56 -3.61 15.99
C ILE A 11 -0.49 -2.84 16.77
N HIS A 12 -0.77 -2.39 17.98
CA HIS A 12 0.23 -1.71 18.84
C HIS A 12 1.38 -2.65 19.23
N GLN A 13 1.15 -3.96 19.41
CA GLN A 13 2.25 -4.93 19.60
C GLN A 13 3.13 -5.05 18.36
N MET A 14 2.55 -5.03 17.15
CA MET A 14 3.35 -4.99 15.92
C MET A 14 4.19 -3.70 15.84
N GLU A 15 3.61 -2.55 16.18
CA GLU A 15 4.32 -1.27 16.20
C GLU A 15 5.48 -1.26 17.21
N ALA A 16 5.25 -1.80 18.40
CA ALA A 16 6.29 -1.94 19.43
C ALA A 16 7.45 -2.83 18.95
N GLU A 17 7.14 -3.89 18.21
CA GLU A 17 8.15 -4.83 17.69
C GLU A 17 8.91 -4.27 16.48
N MET A 18 8.20 -3.62 15.56
CA MET A 18 8.80 -3.14 14.29
C MET A 18 9.48 -1.78 14.44
N GLY A 19 9.06 -0.99 15.43
CA GLY A 19 9.50 0.39 15.58
C GLY A 19 8.92 1.31 14.51
N PRO A 20 9.44 2.54 14.38
CA PRO A 20 9.00 3.47 13.35
C PRO A 20 9.30 2.96 11.94
N VAL A 21 8.29 2.82 11.13
CA VAL A 21 8.37 2.42 9.71
C VAL A 21 7.58 3.41 8.86
N GLY A 22 7.94 3.53 7.60
CA GLY A 22 7.29 4.49 6.70
C GLY A 22 7.35 4.04 5.23
N PRO A 23 6.96 4.91 4.31
CA PRO A 23 6.96 4.63 2.89
C PRO A 23 8.32 4.14 2.38
N SER A 24 8.32 3.07 1.59
CA SER A 24 9.53 2.48 1.00
C SER A 24 9.81 2.97 -0.43
N LEU A 25 8.89 3.72 -1.05
CA LEU A 25 9.06 4.30 -2.38
C LEU A 25 9.75 5.67 -2.31
N ASP A 26 10.83 5.83 -3.10
CA ASP A 26 11.58 7.09 -3.19
C ASP A 26 10.96 8.03 -4.21
N SER A 27 10.57 9.23 -3.78
CA SER A 27 10.00 10.25 -4.66
C SER A 27 10.16 11.65 -4.08
N ARG A 28 10.25 12.68 -4.96
CA ARG A 28 10.47 14.06 -4.55
C ARG A 28 9.23 14.94 -4.61
N THR A 29 8.23 14.55 -5.39
CA THR A 29 7.00 15.32 -5.58
C THR A 29 5.76 14.40 -5.50
N PRO A 30 4.57 14.95 -5.21
CA PRO A 30 3.31 14.19 -5.24
C PRO A 30 3.08 13.43 -6.56
N PHE A 31 3.40 14.05 -7.69
CA PHE A 31 3.28 13.41 -9.00
C PHE A 31 4.22 12.22 -9.15
N GLN A 32 5.50 12.38 -8.79
CA GLN A 32 6.47 11.29 -8.84
C GLN A 32 6.07 10.14 -7.91
N TYR A 33 5.54 10.45 -6.72
CA TYR A 33 5.03 9.43 -5.81
C TYR A 33 3.85 8.67 -6.40
N LEU A 34 2.87 9.37 -6.96
CA LEU A 34 1.74 8.74 -7.68
C LEU A 34 2.22 7.78 -8.79
N VAL A 35 3.17 8.23 -9.62
CA VAL A 35 3.77 7.39 -10.68
C VAL A 35 4.45 6.16 -10.07
N SER A 36 5.25 6.32 -9.01
CA SER A 36 5.92 5.23 -8.32
C SER A 36 4.93 4.21 -7.76
N VAL A 37 3.82 4.65 -7.17
CA VAL A 37 2.76 3.77 -6.66
C VAL A 37 2.02 3.04 -7.81
N ILE A 38 1.78 3.68 -8.94
CA ILE A 38 1.23 3.02 -10.14
C ILE A 38 2.20 1.93 -10.63
N LEU A 39 3.50 2.22 -10.64
CA LEU A 39 4.53 1.26 -11.04
C LEU A 39 4.67 0.09 -10.05
N SER A 40 4.36 0.27 -8.77
CA SER A 40 4.47 -0.79 -7.75
C SER A 40 3.36 -1.85 -7.83
N ALA A 41 2.31 -1.64 -8.62
CA ALA A 41 1.27 -2.65 -8.81
C ALA A 41 1.87 -3.97 -9.34
N GLN A 42 1.75 -5.06 -8.57
CA GLN A 42 2.34 -6.37 -8.87
C GLN A 42 3.87 -6.32 -9.12
N ALA A 43 4.56 -5.43 -8.40
CA ALA A 43 6.01 -5.31 -8.43
C ALA A 43 6.53 -5.01 -7.02
N THR A 44 7.81 -5.23 -6.78
CA THR A 44 8.42 -4.87 -5.49
C THR A 44 8.87 -3.42 -5.49
N ASP A 45 8.81 -2.74 -4.33
CA ASP A 45 9.27 -1.35 -4.18
C ASP A 45 10.77 -1.24 -4.56
N VAL A 46 11.57 -2.26 -4.24
CA VAL A 46 12.97 -2.35 -4.66
C VAL A 46 13.13 -2.27 -6.19
N SER A 47 12.26 -2.97 -6.94
CA SER A 47 12.32 -2.93 -8.42
C SER A 47 11.88 -1.58 -8.97
N VAL A 48 10.91 -0.92 -8.33
CA VAL A 48 10.45 0.42 -8.69
C VAL A 48 11.54 1.46 -8.39
N ASN A 49 12.12 1.44 -7.19
CA ASN A 49 13.18 2.36 -6.79
C ASN A 49 14.46 2.25 -7.63
N LYS A 50 14.67 1.15 -8.35
CA LYS A 50 15.78 1.01 -9.33
C LYS A 50 15.53 1.79 -10.61
N VAL A 51 14.30 1.94 -11.06
CA VAL A 51 13.96 2.55 -12.35
C VAL A 51 13.50 4.01 -12.23
N THR A 52 12.89 4.39 -11.11
CA THR A 52 12.32 5.73 -10.90
C THR A 52 13.38 6.86 -10.92
N PRO A 53 14.62 6.70 -10.42
CA PRO A 53 15.65 7.73 -10.55
C PRO A 53 15.96 8.07 -12.00
N VAL A 54 16.07 7.04 -12.87
CA VAL A 54 16.32 7.24 -14.30
C VAL A 54 15.10 7.86 -14.99
N LEU A 55 13.90 7.36 -14.67
CA LEU A 55 12.65 7.90 -15.22
C LEU A 55 12.48 9.39 -14.89
N PHE A 56 12.64 9.77 -13.63
CA PHE A 56 12.44 11.15 -13.18
C PHE A 56 13.61 12.09 -13.47
N ALA A 57 14.81 11.55 -13.72
CA ALA A 57 15.89 12.37 -14.27
C ALA A 57 15.59 12.81 -15.71
N LYS A 58 14.93 11.95 -16.50
CA LYS A 58 14.58 12.25 -17.89
C LYS A 58 13.22 12.95 -18.03
N TYR A 59 12.25 12.59 -17.21
CA TYR A 59 10.86 13.07 -17.24
C TYR A 59 10.42 13.53 -15.83
N PRO A 60 10.94 14.66 -15.33
CA PRO A 60 10.73 15.06 -13.93
C PRO A 60 9.32 15.58 -13.62
N THR A 61 8.60 16.08 -14.62
CA THR A 61 7.28 16.72 -14.45
C THR A 61 6.17 16.00 -15.24
N PRO A 62 4.88 16.27 -14.93
CA PRO A 62 3.77 15.77 -15.74
C PRO A 62 3.93 16.13 -17.22
N LYS A 63 4.31 17.39 -17.51
CA LYS A 63 4.54 17.88 -18.86
C LYS A 63 5.60 17.08 -19.62
N ASP A 64 6.72 16.77 -18.96
CA ASP A 64 7.80 16.02 -19.58
C ASP A 64 7.36 14.58 -19.86
N LEU A 65 6.72 13.92 -18.88
CA LEU A 65 6.32 12.53 -19.01
C LEU A 65 5.16 12.33 -20.01
N MET A 66 4.24 13.29 -20.14
CA MET A 66 3.16 13.19 -21.14
C MET A 66 3.67 13.28 -22.57
N ALA A 67 4.80 13.98 -22.79
CA ALA A 67 5.45 14.13 -24.08
C ALA A 67 6.45 13.00 -24.41
N ALA A 68 6.67 12.07 -23.48
CA ALA A 68 7.61 10.99 -23.64
C ALA A 68 7.19 9.99 -24.73
N ASP A 69 8.16 9.49 -25.48
CA ASP A 69 7.94 8.32 -26.33
C ASP A 69 7.68 7.09 -25.47
N VAL A 70 6.64 6.32 -25.79
CA VAL A 70 6.25 5.16 -25.01
C VAL A 70 7.34 4.08 -25.01
N THR A 71 8.04 3.91 -26.12
CA THR A 71 9.12 2.89 -26.24
C THR A 71 10.32 3.24 -25.36
N ASP A 72 10.59 4.53 -25.19
CA ASP A 72 11.65 5.00 -24.30
C ASP A 72 11.27 4.78 -22.81
N VAL A 73 10.05 5.11 -22.44
CA VAL A 73 9.55 4.82 -21.08
C VAL A 73 9.56 3.32 -20.81
N GLU A 74 9.09 2.49 -21.75
CA GLU A 74 9.14 1.03 -21.66
C GLU A 74 10.58 0.51 -21.45
N ALA A 75 11.54 1.04 -22.17
CA ALA A 75 12.95 0.67 -22.02
C ALA A 75 13.47 0.98 -20.61
N ILE A 76 13.10 2.14 -20.05
CA ILE A 76 13.51 2.55 -18.69
C ILE A 76 12.90 1.62 -17.63
N ILE A 77 11.60 1.33 -17.71
CA ILE A 77 10.89 0.56 -16.69
C ILE A 77 10.80 -0.94 -16.97
N LYS A 78 11.58 -1.45 -17.92
CA LYS A 78 11.52 -2.84 -18.43
C LYS A 78 11.64 -3.91 -17.34
N SER A 79 12.37 -3.64 -16.27
CA SER A 79 12.53 -4.57 -15.14
C SER A 79 11.30 -4.63 -14.20
N VAL A 80 10.34 -3.74 -14.38
CA VAL A 80 9.09 -3.72 -13.61
C VAL A 80 8.04 -4.53 -14.38
N GLY A 81 7.42 -5.52 -13.75
CA GLY A 81 6.40 -6.37 -14.38
C GLY A 81 5.26 -5.57 -15.02
N LEU A 82 4.70 -6.08 -16.13
CA LEU A 82 3.63 -5.43 -16.91
C LEU A 82 4.02 -4.05 -17.47
N PHE A 83 5.30 -3.84 -17.78
CA PHE A 83 5.87 -2.55 -18.13
C PHE A 83 5.20 -1.88 -19.35
N HIS A 84 4.73 -2.62 -20.35
CA HIS A 84 3.99 -2.05 -21.50
C HIS A 84 2.71 -1.33 -21.09
N ASN A 85 1.91 -1.94 -20.22
CA ASN A 85 0.68 -1.33 -19.72
C ASN A 85 1.00 -0.17 -18.77
N LYS A 86 2.01 -0.34 -17.91
CA LYS A 86 2.44 0.68 -16.95
C LYS A 86 2.97 1.92 -17.66
N ALA A 87 3.80 1.77 -18.70
CA ALA A 87 4.29 2.90 -19.50
C ALA A 87 3.13 3.71 -20.08
N ARG A 88 2.18 3.05 -20.73
CA ARG A 88 0.99 3.72 -21.27
C ARG A 88 0.15 4.42 -20.19
N ASN A 89 -0.02 3.77 -19.04
CA ASN A 89 -0.81 4.33 -17.95
C ASN A 89 -0.15 5.57 -17.35
N ILE A 90 1.16 5.56 -17.04
CA ILE A 90 1.83 6.72 -16.45
C ILE A 90 1.93 7.90 -17.41
N ILE A 91 2.09 7.67 -18.73
CA ILE A 91 2.05 8.72 -19.75
C ILE A 91 0.65 9.34 -19.85
N LYS A 92 -0.41 8.53 -19.85
CA LYS A 92 -1.80 9.02 -19.85
C LYS A 92 -2.13 9.76 -18.56
N THR A 93 -1.70 9.24 -17.40
CA THR A 93 -1.87 9.92 -16.11
C THR A 93 -1.15 11.26 -16.11
N ALA A 94 0.08 11.33 -16.62
CA ALA A 94 0.83 12.59 -16.75
C ALA A 94 0.09 13.60 -17.61
N ARG A 95 -0.52 13.16 -18.72
CA ARG A 95 -1.32 14.02 -19.60
C ARG A 95 -2.53 14.60 -18.87
N ILE A 96 -3.32 13.78 -18.20
CA ILE A 96 -4.49 14.25 -17.43
C ILE A 96 -4.05 15.23 -16.34
N VAL A 97 -2.99 14.91 -15.60
CA VAL A 97 -2.48 15.79 -14.53
C VAL A 97 -2.03 17.13 -15.09
N HIS A 98 -1.37 17.15 -16.26
CA HIS A 98 -0.92 18.40 -16.88
C HIS A 98 -2.05 19.20 -17.53
N GLU A 99 -2.81 18.55 -18.43
CA GLU A 99 -3.78 19.24 -19.30
C GLU A 99 -5.11 19.56 -18.58
N GLU A 100 -5.54 18.72 -17.65
CA GLU A 100 -6.86 18.84 -17.01
C GLU A 100 -6.78 19.29 -15.54
N LEU A 101 -5.67 19.02 -14.85
CA LEU A 101 -5.51 19.26 -13.41
C LEU A 101 -4.43 20.31 -13.07
N ASN A 102 -3.89 21.04 -14.07
CA ASN A 102 -2.90 22.10 -13.86
C ASN A 102 -1.67 21.64 -13.04
N ASP A 103 -1.14 20.47 -13.32
CA ASP A 103 -0.01 19.83 -12.63
C ASP A 103 -0.26 19.48 -11.16
N VAL A 104 -1.51 19.47 -10.70
CA VAL A 104 -1.90 19.15 -9.32
C VAL A 104 -2.45 17.73 -9.27
N VAL A 105 -1.86 16.89 -8.39
CA VAL A 105 -2.38 15.56 -8.10
C VAL A 105 -3.67 15.69 -7.27
N PRO A 106 -4.76 14.98 -7.62
CA PRO A 106 -6.00 15.02 -6.84
C PRO A 106 -5.77 14.64 -5.37
N THR A 107 -6.45 15.34 -4.48
CA THR A 107 -6.39 15.11 -3.03
C THR A 107 -7.59 14.35 -2.49
N ASP A 108 -8.35 13.70 -3.36
CA ASP A 108 -9.47 12.85 -3.00
C ASP A 108 -9.41 11.50 -3.73
N ARG A 109 -10.04 10.49 -3.12
CA ARG A 109 -9.99 9.11 -3.63
C ARG A 109 -10.60 8.98 -5.03
N LYS A 110 -11.69 9.69 -5.31
CA LYS A 110 -12.39 9.61 -6.60
C LYS A 110 -11.51 10.18 -7.72
N GLY A 111 -10.87 11.32 -7.47
CA GLY A 111 -9.95 11.96 -8.40
C GLY A 111 -8.75 11.08 -8.73
N ILE A 112 -8.09 10.49 -7.71
CA ILE A 112 -6.95 9.59 -7.95
C ILE A 112 -7.40 8.33 -8.69
N MET A 113 -8.53 7.73 -8.32
CA MET A 113 -9.04 6.51 -8.99
C MET A 113 -9.50 6.74 -10.43
N ALA A 114 -9.74 7.98 -10.84
CA ALA A 114 -10.03 8.32 -12.22
C ALA A 114 -8.78 8.30 -13.13
N LEU A 115 -7.58 8.30 -12.53
CA LEU A 115 -6.31 8.27 -13.27
C LEU A 115 -5.98 6.86 -13.76
N PRO A 116 -5.46 6.71 -15.00
CA PRO A 116 -5.10 5.41 -15.55
C PRO A 116 -4.10 4.63 -14.69
N GLY A 117 -4.42 3.41 -14.36
CA GLY A 117 -3.57 2.54 -13.53
C GLY A 117 -3.69 2.75 -12.01
N ALA A 118 -4.48 3.72 -11.57
CA ALA A 118 -4.71 4.00 -10.15
C ALA A 118 -6.03 3.37 -9.68
N GLY A 119 -5.93 2.34 -8.84
CA GLY A 119 -7.06 1.73 -8.14
C GLY A 119 -7.24 2.26 -6.73
N ARG A 120 -8.19 1.67 -5.98
CA ARG A 120 -8.47 2.05 -4.58
C ARG A 120 -7.23 1.96 -3.68
N LYS A 121 -6.43 0.90 -3.83
CA LYS A 121 -5.17 0.75 -3.07
C LYS A 121 -4.23 1.92 -3.37
N THR A 122 -3.98 2.21 -4.64
CA THR A 122 -3.13 3.33 -5.07
C THR A 122 -3.63 4.65 -4.48
N ALA A 123 -4.93 4.90 -4.55
CA ALA A 123 -5.52 6.12 -4.00
C ALA A 123 -5.29 6.22 -2.48
N ASN A 124 -5.55 5.16 -1.73
CA ASN A 124 -5.33 5.16 -0.28
C ASN A 124 -3.87 5.39 0.10
N VAL A 125 -2.91 4.75 -0.61
CA VAL A 125 -1.47 4.96 -0.38
C VAL A 125 -1.08 6.42 -0.64
N VAL A 126 -1.45 6.97 -1.80
CA VAL A 126 -1.10 8.36 -2.15
C VAL A 126 -1.71 9.36 -1.18
N LEU A 127 -2.97 9.17 -0.79
CA LEU A 127 -3.66 10.05 0.15
C LEU A 127 -3.03 10.02 1.54
N SER A 128 -2.64 8.84 2.02
CA SER A 128 -1.98 8.68 3.31
C SER A 128 -0.56 9.25 3.29
N ASP A 129 0.27 8.80 2.35
CA ASP A 129 1.71 9.06 2.38
C ASP A 129 2.09 10.47 1.90
N VAL A 130 1.31 11.03 0.98
CA VAL A 130 1.61 12.37 0.39
C VAL A 130 0.79 13.46 1.03
N PHE A 131 -0.47 13.19 1.34
CA PHE A 131 -1.42 14.21 1.79
C PHE A 131 -1.81 14.07 3.26
N ALA A 132 -1.19 13.14 4.00
CA ALA A 132 -1.45 12.86 5.41
C ALA A 132 -2.95 12.67 5.74
N GLN A 133 -3.70 12.11 4.78
CA GLN A 133 -5.13 11.83 5.00
C GLN A 133 -5.30 10.49 5.70
N PRO A 134 -6.32 10.34 6.55
CA PRO A 134 -6.58 9.12 7.31
C PRO A 134 -7.19 8.03 6.41
N THR A 135 -6.39 7.52 5.49
CA THR A 135 -6.74 6.40 4.62
C THR A 135 -5.86 5.19 4.93
N PHE A 136 -6.41 4.00 4.69
CA PHE A 136 -5.71 2.75 4.95
C PHE A 136 -5.71 1.88 3.69
N ALA A 137 -4.53 1.53 3.21
CA ALA A 137 -4.41 0.67 2.05
C ALA A 137 -4.27 -0.80 2.46
N VAL A 138 -4.91 -1.70 1.73
CA VAL A 138 -4.82 -3.14 1.96
C VAL A 138 -4.10 -3.80 0.79
N ASP A 139 -2.91 -4.27 1.06
CA ASP A 139 -2.15 -5.11 0.14
C ASP A 139 -2.25 -6.60 0.51
N THR A 140 -1.47 -7.44 -0.15
CA THR A 140 -1.46 -8.89 0.12
C THR A 140 -0.92 -9.22 1.51
N HIS A 141 0.03 -8.45 2.04
CA HIS A 141 0.59 -8.66 3.38
C HIS A 141 -0.41 -8.24 4.46
N VAL A 142 -0.97 -7.03 4.34
CA VAL A 142 -2.02 -6.54 5.23
C VAL A 142 -3.22 -7.49 5.25
N SER A 143 -3.69 -7.92 4.07
CA SER A 143 -4.80 -8.88 3.99
C SER A 143 -4.47 -10.22 4.66
N ALA A 144 -3.28 -10.77 4.41
CA ALA A 144 -2.87 -12.05 4.97
C ALA A 144 -2.71 -11.98 6.50
N ILE A 145 -2.07 -10.93 7.04
CA ILE A 145 -1.88 -10.79 8.49
C ILE A 145 -3.21 -10.56 9.21
N SER A 146 -4.09 -9.74 8.64
CA SER A 146 -5.42 -9.49 9.23
C SER A 146 -6.26 -10.77 9.35
N LYS A 147 -6.16 -11.66 8.37
CA LYS A 147 -6.82 -12.97 8.40
C LYS A 147 -6.14 -13.91 9.40
N ARG A 148 -4.82 -13.94 9.40
CA ARG A 148 -4.03 -14.83 10.27
C ARG A 148 -4.22 -14.48 11.75
N LEU A 149 -4.36 -13.21 12.08
CA LEU A 149 -4.59 -12.73 13.44
C LEU A 149 -6.06 -12.63 13.83
N HIS A 150 -6.96 -13.20 13.04
CA HIS A 150 -8.41 -13.22 13.33
C HIS A 150 -9.07 -11.83 13.44
N PHE A 151 -8.49 -10.80 12.78
CA PHE A 151 -9.11 -9.47 12.71
C PHE A 151 -10.38 -9.51 11.85
N VAL A 152 -10.37 -10.35 10.83
CA VAL A 152 -11.46 -10.61 9.89
C VAL A 152 -11.55 -12.10 9.54
N ASP A 153 -12.68 -12.51 8.95
CA ASP A 153 -12.84 -13.87 8.42
C ASP A 153 -11.85 -14.20 7.31
N GLN A 154 -11.54 -15.49 7.13
CA GLN A 154 -10.64 -15.96 6.07
C GLN A 154 -11.13 -15.60 4.66
N ALA A 155 -12.44 -15.51 4.46
CA ALA A 155 -13.05 -15.12 3.19
C ALA A 155 -13.15 -13.61 2.98
N ALA A 156 -12.72 -12.78 3.94
CA ALA A 156 -12.87 -11.33 3.87
C ALA A 156 -12.16 -10.73 2.65
N SER A 157 -12.86 -9.83 1.96
CA SER A 157 -12.31 -9.03 0.87
C SER A 157 -11.37 -7.92 1.40
N PRO A 158 -10.47 -7.37 0.57
CA PRO A 158 -9.64 -6.23 0.97
C PRO A 158 -10.43 -5.04 1.50
N LEU A 159 -11.63 -4.78 0.96
CA LEU A 159 -12.50 -3.71 1.45
C LEU A 159 -13.04 -3.98 2.87
N GLN A 160 -13.32 -5.23 3.19
CA GLN A 160 -13.74 -5.61 4.55
C GLN A 160 -12.59 -5.46 5.55
N VAL A 161 -11.37 -5.83 5.15
CA VAL A 161 -10.14 -5.58 5.95
C VAL A 161 -9.95 -4.07 6.16
N GLU A 162 -10.01 -3.26 5.09
CA GLU A 162 -9.91 -1.80 5.20
C GLU A 162 -10.93 -1.23 6.21
N LYS A 163 -12.21 -1.60 6.05
CA LYS A 163 -13.28 -1.15 6.94
C LYS A 163 -13.05 -1.57 8.40
N ARG A 164 -12.55 -2.78 8.61
CA ARG A 164 -12.26 -3.30 9.95
C ARG A 164 -11.19 -2.46 10.65
N ILE A 165 -10.06 -2.23 9.98
CA ILE A 165 -8.95 -1.47 10.56
C ILE A 165 -9.32 0.00 10.77
N VAL A 166 -9.90 0.65 9.76
CA VAL A 166 -10.36 2.06 9.87
C VAL A 166 -11.45 2.23 10.93
N GLY A 167 -12.23 1.19 11.20
CA GLY A 167 -13.29 1.23 12.21
C GLY A 167 -12.80 1.12 13.66
N VAL A 168 -11.56 0.66 13.89
CA VAL A 168 -11.03 0.42 15.25
C VAL A 168 -9.88 1.34 15.64
N LEU A 169 -9.08 1.83 14.67
CA LEU A 169 -7.97 2.75 14.92
C LEU A 169 -8.42 4.21 14.86
N GLN A 170 -7.71 5.08 15.58
CA GLN A 170 -7.86 6.51 15.41
C GLN A 170 -7.29 6.97 14.05
N PRO A 171 -7.81 8.05 13.46
CA PRO A 171 -7.36 8.53 12.14
C PRO A 171 -5.84 8.75 12.03
N GLU A 172 -5.21 9.25 13.08
CA GLU A 172 -3.76 9.53 13.15
C GLU A 172 -2.89 8.28 13.23
N GLU A 173 -3.44 7.14 13.63
CA GLU A 173 -2.72 5.87 13.73
C GLU A 173 -2.65 5.13 12.39
N LEU A 174 -3.57 5.42 11.46
CA LEU A 174 -3.74 4.63 10.23
C LEU A 174 -2.49 4.58 9.35
N HIS A 175 -1.74 5.69 9.24
CA HIS A 175 -0.52 5.75 8.44
C HIS A 175 0.56 4.82 8.99
N GLN A 176 0.86 4.92 10.29
CA GLN A 176 1.87 4.07 10.93
C GLN A 176 1.45 2.60 10.90
N ALA A 177 0.20 2.29 11.25
CA ALA A 177 -0.33 0.95 11.25
C ALA A 177 -0.24 0.27 9.86
N HIS A 178 -0.50 1.02 8.77
CA HIS A 178 -0.38 0.50 7.41
C HIS A 178 1.04 -0.02 7.12
N HIS A 179 2.06 0.81 7.34
CA HIS A 179 3.45 0.44 7.08
C HIS A 179 3.94 -0.65 8.03
N THR A 180 3.56 -0.56 9.31
CA THR A 180 3.87 -1.60 10.31
C THR A 180 3.32 -2.97 9.91
N MET A 181 2.05 -3.04 9.52
CA MET A 181 1.43 -4.31 9.12
C MET A 181 2.06 -4.91 7.86
N ILE A 182 2.52 -4.09 6.91
CA ILE A 182 3.28 -4.56 5.74
C ILE A 182 4.61 -5.18 6.18
N GLU A 183 5.40 -4.47 6.98
CA GLU A 183 6.73 -4.94 7.40
C GLU A 183 6.63 -6.16 8.32
N PHE A 184 5.66 -6.17 9.24
CA PHE A 184 5.37 -7.34 10.06
C PHE A 184 4.98 -8.55 9.20
N GLY A 185 4.09 -8.35 8.23
CA GLY A 185 3.70 -9.40 7.28
C GLY A 185 4.86 -9.91 6.42
N ARG A 186 5.81 -9.05 6.05
CA ARG A 186 7.05 -9.43 5.35
C ARG A 186 7.98 -10.23 6.25
N LYS A 187 8.21 -9.78 7.49
CA LYS A 187 9.10 -10.41 8.47
C LYS A 187 8.65 -11.83 8.82
N TYR A 188 7.38 -12.00 9.11
CA TYR A 188 6.83 -13.29 9.57
C TYR A 188 6.28 -14.16 8.44
N SER A 189 6.41 -13.73 7.19
CA SER A 189 6.03 -14.44 5.96
C SER A 189 4.77 -15.28 6.15
N MET A 190 3.61 -14.72 5.89
CA MET A 190 2.30 -15.40 6.05
C MET A 190 2.13 -16.69 5.24
N LYS A 191 3.09 -17.07 4.43
CA LYS A 191 3.24 -18.43 3.93
C LYS A 191 3.91 -19.26 5.02
N LEU A 192 3.14 -19.57 6.06
CA LEU A 192 3.59 -20.45 7.13
C LEU A 192 3.92 -21.83 6.56
N THR A 193 5.22 -22.10 6.41
CA THR A 193 5.67 -23.49 6.52
C THR A 193 5.58 -23.88 7.99
N PRO A 194 5.13 -25.11 8.31
CA PRO A 194 4.92 -25.55 9.71
C PRO A 194 6.14 -25.41 10.64
N GLU A 195 7.31 -25.14 10.09
CA GLU A 195 8.62 -25.18 10.77
C GLU A 195 9.17 -23.79 11.13
N LYS A 196 8.50 -22.68 10.75
CA LYS A 196 8.95 -21.35 11.21
C LYS A 196 8.29 -21.03 12.55
N GLU A 197 9.13 -20.65 13.51
CA GLU A 197 8.69 -20.15 14.81
C GLU A 197 7.54 -19.15 14.65
N VAL A 198 6.38 -19.56 15.13
CA VAL A 198 5.20 -18.69 15.19
C VAL A 198 5.55 -17.62 16.22
N CYS A 199 5.52 -16.33 15.83
CA CYS A 199 5.80 -15.25 16.77
C CYS A 199 4.78 -15.27 17.92
N GLN A 200 5.16 -14.75 19.08
CA GLN A 200 4.32 -14.79 20.27
C GLN A 200 2.97 -14.12 20.04
N LEU A 201 2.94 -12.99 19.33
CA LEU A 201 1.71 -12.28 19.00
C LEU A 201 0.67 -13.16 18.26
N ILE A 202 1.14 -14.04 17.36
CA ILE A 202 0.23 -14.95 16.65
C ILE A 202 -0.41 -15.94 17.62
N LYS A 203 0.37 -16.50 18.55
CA LYS A 203 -0.13 -17.42 19.58
C LYS A 203 -1.14 -16.73 20.50
N ASP A 204 -0.84 -15.51 20.91
CA ASP A 204 -1.73 -14.73 21.78
C ASP A 204 -3.06 -14.41 21.07
N CYS A 205 -3.01 -14.07 19.79
CA CYS A 205 -4.22 -13.85 19.00
C CYS A 205 -5.03 -15.13 18.77
N ASP A 206 -4.37 -16.27 18.56
CA ASP A 206 -5.05 -17.58 18.46
C ASP A 206 -5.78 -17.90 19.77
N GLN A 207 -5.12 -17.73 20.94
CA GLN A 207 -5.73 -17.95 22.24
C GLN A 207 -6.93 -17.00 22.48
N LEU A 208 -6.78 -15.70 22.20
CA LEU A 208 -7.87 -14.73 22.35
C LEU A 208 -9.07 -15.06 21.45
N ASN A 209 -8.81 -15.59 20.24
CA ASN A 209 -9.88 -16.00 19.35
C ASN A 209 -10.64 -17.22 19.90
N GLU A 210 -9.95 -18.22 20.45
CA GLU A 210 -10.54 -19.40 21.08
C GLU A 210 -11.39 -19.00 22.31
N GLU A 211 -10.89 -18.09 23.16
CA GLU A 211 -11.63 -17.56 24.30
C GLU A 211 -12.91 -16.82 23.87
N ASN A 212 -12.84 -16.01 22.81
CA ASN A 212 -14.02 -15.31 22.28
C ASN A 212 -15.06 -16.27 21.71
N GLU A 213 -14.63 -17.36 21.04
CA GLU A 213 -15.55 -18.39 20.51
C GLU A 213 -16.22 -19.20 21.61
N ALA A 214 -15.54 -19.40 22.75
CA ALA A 214 -16.10 -20.10 23.91
C ALA A 214 -17.14 -19.26 24.68
N LEU A 215 -17.14 -17.94 24.53
CA LEU A 215 -18.04 -17.02 25.20
C LEU A 215 -19.29 -16.62 24.38
N GLY A 216 -19.33 -16.95 23.09
CA GLY A 216 -20.40 -16.58 22.15
C GLY A 216 -21.29 -17.75 21.80
#